data_ce44286456016f94164b08a4d8eac677
#
_entry.id   ce44286456016f94164b08a4d8eac677
#
_cell.length_a   1.000
_cell.length_b   1.000
_cell.length_c   1.000
_cell.angle_alpha   90.00
_cell.angle_beta   90.00
_cell.angle_gamma   90.00
#
_symmetry.space_group_name_H-M   'P 1'
#
loop_
_entity.id
_entity.type
_entity.pdbx_description
1 polymer ?
#
loop_
_entity_poly.entity_id
_entity_poly.type
_entity_poly.pdbx_seq_one_letter_code
_entity_poly.pdbx_strand_id
1 'polypeptide(L)'
;MLNGGEPGDGEIKGLDGDKHKVFAKGLNNPKGMAFVGGFLVVADETVVRKIDKKGKVTVLAEAKDFPKEVTFLNDVAASRDGKSVYVTDMSHPKWMFDPDGERKLWPVDSDKAIAPMTGCVYKVTLDGKVSVAVPPGDKRMPGPNGVTVIGKKDKETLLMGDFFTGNIVAYADKKLRVVAKGMRGADAVESMGSKIYVSSWSQGKVWAYDRKTKKTTVLADDLTTAADFYLDRKEKQLVIPDMLAGKIVFLPIE
;
A
#
# COMPACT_ATOMS: atom_id res chain seq x y z
N MET A 1 0.62 11.14 7.18
CA MET A 1 -0.76 11.20 6.67
C MET A 1 -1.71 11.34 7.85
N LEU A 2 -2.60 12.29 7.85
CA LEU A 2 -3.70 12.35 8.80
C LEU A 2 -4.94 11.93 8.03
N ASN A 3 -5.57 10.85 8.47
CA ASN A 3 -6.88 10.47 7.96
C ASN A 3 -7.88 11.45 8.54
N GLY A 4 -8.64 12.11 7.68
CA GLY A 4 -9.73 12.94 8.08
C GLY A 4 -10.89 12.14 8.66
N GLY A 5 -11.69 12.77 9.51
CA GLY A 5 -12.96 12.24 9.97
C GLY A 5 -14.10 12.54 8.99
N GLU A 6 -13.97 13.64 8.26
CA GLU A 6 -14.95 14.12 7.29
C GLU A 6 -14.32 14.32 5.91
N PRO A 7 -15.09 14.21 4.81
CA PRO A 7 -14.57 14.48 3.49
C PRO A 7 -13.98 15.89 3.37
N GLY A 8 -12.74 15.98 2.92
CA GLY A 8 -12.03 17.25 2.71
C GLY A 8 -11.17 17.72 3.88
N ASP A 9 -11.12 17.02 5.02
CA ASP A 9 -10.26 17.38 6.16
C ASP A 9 -8.89 16.68 6.17
N GLY A 10 -8.65 15.75 5.24
CA GLY A 10 -7.38 15.06 5.09
C GLY A 10 -6.24 15.96 4.62
N GLU A 11 -5.04 15.73 5.14
CA GLU A 11 -3.83 16.51 4.86
C GLU A 11 -2.63 15.60 4.51
N ILE A 12 -1.75 16.11 3.66
CA ILE A 12 -0.38 15.60 3.48
C ILE A 12 0.58 16.54 4.18
N LYS A 13 1.46 16.01 5.02
CA LYS A 13 2.50 16.77 5.70
C LYS A 13 3.89 16.34 5.24
N GLY A 14 4.75 17.33 5.01
CA GLY A 14 6.18 17.10 4.84
C GLY A 14 6.87 17.10 6.20
N LEU A 15 7.87 16.22 6.37
CA LEU A 15 8.73 16.16 7.53
C LEU A 15 10.06 16.87 7.24
N ASP A 16 10.53 17.66 8.20
CA ASP A 16 11.86 18.28 8.21
C ASP A 16 12.43 18.16 9.63
N GLY A 17 13.19 17.09 9.88
CA GLY A 17 13.55 16.67 11.23
C GLY A 17 12.29 16.36 12.05
N ASP A 18 12.19 16.93 13.24
CA ASP A 18 11.04 16.80 14.14
C ASP A 18 9.87 17.75 13.80
N LYS A 19 10.05 18.61 12.81
CA LYS A 19 9.02 19.56 12.37
C LYS A 19 8.21 18.98 11.22
N HIS A 20 6.94 19.30 11.21
CA HIS A 20 6.06 18.97 10.09
C HIS A 20 5.35 20.22 9.58
N LYS A 21 5.17 20.29 8.27
CA LYS A 21 4.46 21.37 7.59
C LYS A 21 3.41 20.79 6.65
N VAL A 22 2.21 21.34 6.66
CA VAL A 22 1.18 20.96 5.69
C VAL A 22 1.67 21.27 4.28
N PHE A 23 1.71 20.25 3.45
CA PHE A 23 2.07 20.33 2.04
C PHE A 23 0.83 20.44 1.16
N ALA A 24 -0.20 19.62 1.43
CA ALA A 24 -1.48 19.66 0.72
C ALA A 24 -2.62 19.35 1.69
N LYS A 25 -3.81 19.86 1.39
CA LYS A 25 -5.04 19.66 2.19
C LYS A 25 -6.26 19.54 1.29
N GLY A 26 -7.40 19.19 1.87
CA GLY A 26 -8.65 19.01 1.14
C GLY A 26 -8.77 17.62 0.53
N LEU A 27 -8.12 16.61 1.14
CA LEU A 27 -8.27 15.22 0.81
C LEU A 27 -9.35 14.59 1.71
N ASN A 28 -9.90 13.43 1.29
CA ASN A 28 -10.92 12.74 2.08
C ASN A 28 -10.30 11.81 3.12
N ASN A 29 -9.63 10.77 2.65
CA ASN A 29 -8.99 9.76 3.49
C ASN A 29 -7.72 9.27 2.80
N PRO A 30 -6.68 10.13 2.70
CA PRO A 30 -5.46 9.80 1.96
C PRO A 30 -4.72 8.65 2.62
N LYS A 31 -4.24 7.72 1.77
CA LYS A 31 -3.49 6.53 2.16
C LYS A 31 -2.13 6.51 1.47
N GLY A 32 -1.78 5.44 0.77
CA GLY A 32 -0.52 5.32 0.07
C GLY A 32 -0.30 6.38 -1.01
N MET A 33 0.96 6.71 -1.27
CA MET A 33 1.33 7.76 -2.21
C MET A 33 2.68 7.50 -2.87
N ALA A 34 2.85 7.98 -4.10
CA ALA A 34 4.10 7.87 -4.84
C ALA A 34 4.42 9.14 -5.64
N PHE A 35 5.71 9.46 -5.72
CA PHE A 35 6.18 10.48 -6.64
C PHE A 35 6.34 9.92 -8.05
N VAL A 36 5.70 10.55 -9.02
CA VAL A 36 5.76 10.15 -10.44
C VAL A 36 5.60 11.36 -11.36
N GLY A 37 6.44 11.48 -12.37
CA GLY A 37 6.33 12.52 -13.39
C GLY A 37 6.34 13.96 -12.85
N GLY A 38 6.94 14.20 -11.67
CA GLY A 38 7.00 15.49 -11.01
C GLY A 38 5.78 15.84 -10.14
N PHE A 39 4.88 14.87 -9.91
CA PHE A 39 3.72 14.99 -9.05
C PHE A 39 3.79 13.98 -7.89
N LEU A 40 3.11 14.28 -6.80
CA LEU A 40 2.74 13.28 -5.80
C LEU A 40 1.34 12.76 -6.16
N VAL A 41 1.23 11.45 -6.37
CA VAL A 41 -0.05 10.78 -6.63
C VAL A 41 -0.47 10.03 -5.37
N VAL A 42 -1.73 10.17 -4.96
CA VAL A 42 -2.25 9.70 -3.68
C VAL A 42 -3.55 8.93 -3.90
N ALA A 43 -3.68 7.78 -3.25
CA ALA A 43 -4.96 7.09 -3.09
C ALA A 43 -5.76 7.79 -1.99
N ASP A 44 -6.97 8.27 -2.34
CA ASP A 44 -7.81 9.07 -1.46
C ASP A 44 -9.24 8.51 -1.44
N GLU A 45 -9.43 7.47 -0.64
CA GLU A 45 -10.67 6.70 -0.52
C GLU A 45 -11.08 5.98 -1.82
N THR A 46 -11.91 6.60 -2.66
CA THR A 46 -12.35 6.08 -3.98
C THR A 46 -11.84 6.93 -5.14
N VAL A 47 -10.93 7.87 -4.85
CA VAL A 47 -10.39 8.84 -5.81
C VAL A 47 -8.87 8.75 -5.84
N VAL A 48 -8.27 8.87 -7.00
CA VAL A 48 -6.82 9.09 -7.12
C VAL A 48 -6.57 10.57 -7.32
N ARG A 49 -5.78 11.16 -6.42
CA ARG A 49 -5.40 12.59 -6.46
C ARG A 49 -4.01 12.76 -7.05
N LYS A 50 -3.82 13.89 -7.73
CA LYS A 50 -2.52 14.35 -8.20
C LYS A 50 -2.22 15.71 -7.59
N ILE A 51 -1.05 15.84 -6.96
CA ILE A 51 -0.61 17.02 -6.21
C ILE A 51 0.67 17.55 -6.85
N ASP A 52 0.68 18.80 -7.22
CA ASP A 52 1.85 19.46 -7.81
C ASP A 52 2.87 19.91 -6.74
N LYS A 53 4.02 20.43 -7.19
CA LYS A 53 5.11 20.89 -6.32
C LYS A 53 4.71 22.05 -5.38
N LYS A 54 3.59 22.72 -5.65
CA LYS A 54 3.06 23.81 -4.83
C LYS A 54 1.98 23.34 -3.85
N GLY A 55 1.68 22.02 -3.83
CA GLY A 55 0.64 21.44 -2.98
C GLY A 55 -0.78 21.57 -3.55
N LYS A 56 -0.93 21.98 -4.82
CA LYS A 56 -2.25 22.06 -5.46
C LYS A 56 -2.77 20.65 -5.77
N VAL A 57 -3.88 20.31 -5.15
CA VAL A 57 -4.58 19.03 -5.32
C VAL A 57 -5.50 19.08 -6.54
N THR A 58 -5.46 18.06 -7.38
CA THR A 58 -6.38 17.86 -8.50
C THR A 58 -6.83 16.41 -8.56
N VAL A 59 -8.02 16.14 -9.08
CA VAL A 59 -8.48 14.78 -9.36
C VAL A 59 -7.72 14.23 -10.55
N LEU A 60 -7.18 13.02 -10.42
CA LEU A 60 -6.56 12.28 -11.52
C LEU A 60 -7.52 11.22 -12.07
N ALA A 61 -8.23 10.50 -11.18
CA ALA A 61 -9.29 9.57 -11.54
C ALA A 61 -10.31 9.51 -10.39
N GLU A 62 -11.58 9.48 -10.71
CA GLU A 62 -12.67 9.33 -9.75
C GLU A 62 -13.44 8.02 -10.00
N ALA A 63 -14.30 7.60 -9.06
CA ALA A 63 -14.92 6.27 -9.06
C ALA A 63 -15.53 5.85 -10.40
N LYS A 64 -16.15 6.78 -11.14
CA LYS A 64 -16.76 6.52 -12.46
C LYS A 64 -15.74 6.19 -13.58
N ASP A 65 -14.45 6.56 -13.41
CA ASP A 65 -13.41 6.34 -14.40
C ASP A 65 -12.83 4.93 -14.32
N PHE A 66 -13.12 4.21 -13.24
CA PHE A 66 -12.66 2.85 -13.04
C PHE A 66 -13.56 1.84 -13.76
N PRO A 67 -12.99 0.78 -14.36
CA PRO A 67 -13.76 -0.23 -15.09
C PRO A 67 -14.59 -1.15 -14.19
N LYS A 68 -14.46 -1.05 -12.88
CA LYS A 68 -15.21 -1.77 -11.84
C LYS A 68 -15.47 -0.83 -10.68
N GLU A 69 -16.47 -1.19 -9.86
CA GLU A 69 -16.74 -0.48 -8.62
C GLU A 69 -15.48 -0.45 -7.73
N VAL A 70 -15.08 0.76 -7.34
CA VAL A 70 -13.97 1.00 -6.43
C VAL A 70 -14.50 0.97 -5.00
N THR A 71 -13.81 0.23 -4.14
CA THR A 71 -14.27 0.07 -2.75
C THR A 71 -13.32 0.68 -1.73
N PHE A 72 -12.01 0.49 -1.90
CA PHE A 72 -11.03 0.95 -0.91
C PHE A 72 -9.64 1.04 -1.55
N LEU A 73 -9.39 2.14 -2.26
CA LEU A 73 -8.05 2.43 -2.77
C LEU A 73 -7.09 2.60 -1.60
N ASN A 74 -5.96 1.91 -1.65
CA ASN A 74 -5.05 1.88 -0.53
C ASN A 74 -3.65 2.38 -0.90
N ASP A 75 -2.86 1.63 -1.64
CA ASP A 75 -1.46 2.00 -1.89
C ASP A 75 -1.20 2.38 -3.35
N VAL A 76 -0.12 3.13 -3.56
CA VAL A 76 0.27 3.68 -4.85
C VAL A 76 1.75 3.44 -5.12
N ALA A 77 2.07 2.82 -6.25
CA ALA A 77 3.44 2.65 -6.72
C ALA A 77 3.66 3.28 -8.10
N ALA A 78 4.76 4.01 -8.27
CA ALA A 78 5.12 4.58 -9.57
C ALA A 78 5.56 3.50 -10.56
N SER A 79 5.08 3.57 -11.81
CA SER A 79 5.61 2.75 -12.90
C SER A 79 7.06 3.13 -13.22
N ARG A 80 7.83 2.19 -13.73
CA ARG A 80 9.26 2.40 -14.05
C ARG A 80 9.49 3.37 -15.21
N ASP A 81 8.47 3.64 -15.99
CA ASP A 81 8.55 4.65 -17.06
C ASP A 81 8.20 6.06 -16.59
N GLY A 82 7.74 6.21 -15.34
CA GLY A 82 7.38 7.50 -14.76
C GLY A 82 6.14 8.15 -15.37
N LYS A 83 5.29 7.39 -16.09
CA LYS A 83 4.12 7.92 -16.81
C LYS A 83 2.79 7.48 -16.22
N SER A 84 2.81 6.55 -15.27
CA SER A 84 1.62 6.00 -14.62
C SER A 84 1.92 5.55 -13.19
N VAL A 85 0.87 5.24 -12.46
CA VAL A 85 0.94 4.58 -11.15
C VAL A 85 0.15 3.28 -11.19
N TYR A 86 0.51 2.38 -10.29
CA TYR A 86 -0.30 1.24 -9.89
C TYR A 86 -0.96 1.56 -8.56
N VAL A 87 -2.27 1.32 -8.47
CA VAL A 87 -3.07 1.63 -7.29
C VAL A 87 -3.81 0.36 -6.87
N THR A 88 -3.66 -0.04 -5.62
CA THR A 88 -4.40 -1.18 -5.07
C THR A 88 -5.81 -0.76 -4.68
N ASP A 89 -6.80 -1.60 -5.00
CA ASP A 89 -8.10 -1.62 -4.35
C ASP A 89 -8.14 -2.85 -3.46
N MET A 90 -8.04 -2.64 -2.16
CA MET A 90 -7.93 -3.70 -1.17
C MET A 90 -9.26 -4.43 -0.94
N SER A 91 -10.37 -3.97 -1.48
CA SER A 91 -11.71 -4.27 -1.03
C SER A 91 -11.98 -3.70 0.38
N HIS A 92 -13.24 -3.61 0.79
CA HIS A 92 -13.55 -3.06 2.11
C HIS A 92 -13.14 -4.04 3.22
N PRO A 93 -12.21 -3.67 4.11
CA PRO A 93 -11.58 -4.61 5.06
C PRO A 93 -12.52 -5.08 6.19
N LYS A 94 -13.68 -4.46 6.41
CA LYS A 94 -14.59 -4.78 7.53
C LYS A 94 -14.95 -6.27 7.64
N TRP A 95 -15.03 -6.98 6.52
CA TRP A 95 -15.36 -8.40 6.46
C TRP A 95 -14.19 -9.33 6.83
N MET A 96 -13.00 -8.76 6.95
CA MET A 96 -11.79 -9.49 7.31
C MET A 96 -11.54 -9.49 8.81
N PHE A 97 -12.15 -8.53 9.54
CA PHE A 97 -11.97 -8.36 10.98
C PHE A 97 -13.00 -9.14 11.79
N ASP A 98 -12.51 -9.69 12.91
CA ASP A 98 -13.35 -10.16 13.99
C ASP A 98 -13.97 -8.95 14.71
N PRO A 99 -15.30 -8.78 14.72
CA PRO A 99 -15.94 -7.63 15.35
C PRO A 99 -15.73 -7.60 16.89
N ASP A 100 -15.49 -8.77 17.51
CA ASP A 100 -15.23 -8.90 18.93
C ASP A 100 -13.73 -8.85 19.27
N GLY A 101 -12.88 -8.78 18.25
CA GLY A 101 -11.42 -8.74 18.37
C GLY A 101 -10.84 -7.42 17.91
N GLU A 102 -10.23 -6.64 18.81
CA GLU A 102 -9.58 -5.38 18.49
C GLU A 102 -8.49 -5.57 17.41
N ARG A 103 -8.76 -5.13 16.17
CA ARG A 103 -7.88 -5.27 14.99
C ARG A 103 -7.51 -6.71 14.60
N LYS A 104 -8.17 -7.69 15.19
CA LYS A 104 -7.92 -9.11 14.92
C LYS A 104 -8.59 -9.54 13.63
N LEU A 105 -7.81 -10.10 12.72
CA LEU A 105 -8.33 -10.70 11.51
C LEU A 105 -8.87 -12.10 11.78
N TRP A 106 -10.01 -12.44 11.19
CA TRP A 106 -10.50 -13.82 11.18
C TRP A 106 -9.42 -14.77 10.65
N PRO A 107 -9.29 -16.01 11.17
CA PRO A 107 -8.46 -17.01 10.51
C PRO A 107 -8.82 -17.16 9.03
N VAL A 108 -7.83 -17.42 8.18
CA VAL A 108 -8.02 -17.48 6.71
C VAL A 108 -9.00 -18.59 6.29
N ASP A 109 -9.05 -19.65 7.05
CA ASP A 109 -9.89 -20.84 6.89
C ASP A 109 -11.21 -20.77 7.67
N SER A 110 -11.48 -19.65 8.36
CA SER A 110 -12.74 -19.44 9.05
C SER A 110 -13.89 -19.22 8.06
N ASP A 111 -15.01 -19.83 8.33
CA ASP A 111 -16.29 -19.61 7.61
C ASP A 111 -16.85 -18.17 7.83
N LYS A 112 -16.39 -17.50 8.88
CA LYS A 112 -16.71 -16.10 9.19
C LYS A 112 -15.89 -15.10 8.39
N ALA A 113 -14.74 -15.52 7.85
CA ALA A 113 -13.85 -14.67 7.08
C ALA A 113 -14.37 -14.52 5.65
N ILE A 114 -15.05 -13.42 5.38
CA ILE A 114 -15.51 -13.09 4.05
C ILE A 114 -14.46 -12.22 3.37
N ALA A 115 -13.63 -12.85 2.52
CA ALA A 115 -12.82 -12.10 1.58
C ALA A 115 -13.69 -11.81 0.35
N PRO A 116 -14.03 -10.56 0.06
CA PRO A 116 -15.01 -10.23 -1.00
C PRO A 116 -14.51 -10.55 -2.40
N MET A 117 -13.25 -10.96 -2.56
CA MET A 117 -12.61 -11.37 -3.83
C MET A 117 -12.68 -10.31 -4.94
N THR A 118 -12.95 -9.05 -4.57
CA THR A 118 -13.01 -7.90 -5.48
C THR A 118 -11.70 -7.14 -5.56
N GLY A 119 -10.77 -7.40 -4.61
CA GLY A 119 -9.46 -6.77 -4.57
C GLY A 119 -8.67 -6.94 -5.86
N CYS A 120 -8.10 -5.85 -6.36
CA CYS A 120 -7.39 -5.79 -7.63
C CYS A 120 -6.32 -4.68 -7.63
N VAL A 121 -5.57 -4.57 -8.72
CA VAL A 121 -4.66 -3.44 -8.92
C VAL A 121 -5.03 -2.73 -10.22
N TYR A 122 -5.19 -1.43 -10.15
CA TYR A 122 -5.38 -0.58 -11.31
C TYR A 122 -4.07 0.04 -11.77
N LYS A 123 -3.96 0.31 -13.06
CA LYS A 123 -2.95 1.20 -13.64
C LYS A 123 -3.63 2.50 -14.02
N VAL A 124 -3.15 3.62 -13.49
CA VAL A 124 -3.67 4.97 -13.76
C VAL A 124 -2.55 5.78 -14.41
N THR A 125 -2.78 6.27 -15.61
CA THR A 125 -1.81 7.14 -16.32
C THR A 125 -1.92 8.58 -15.82
N LEU A 126 -0.87 9.39 -15.99
CA LEU A 126 -0.88 10.80 -15.53
C LEU A 126 -1.85 11.70 -16.30
N ASP A 127 -2.47 11.21 -17.37
CA ASP A 127 -3.58 11.85 -18.11
C ASP A 127 -4.96 11.29 -17.68
N GLY A 128 -5.02 10.43 -16.64
CA GLY A 128 -6.26 9.98 -16.02
C GLY A 128 -6.88 8.70 -16.60
N LYS A 129 -6.24 8.04 -17.55
CA LYS A 129 -6.76 6.76 -18.08
C LYS A 129 -6.54 5.63 -17.09
N VAL A 130 -7.61 4.90 -16.80
CA VAL A 130 -7.61 3.77 -15.87
C VAL A 130 -7.76 2.45 -16.59
N SER A 131 -7.00 1.46 -16.18
CA SER A 131 -7.12 0.06 -16.65
C SER A 131 -6.83 -0.92 -15.51
N VAL A 132 -7.35 -2.15 -15.61
CA VAL A 132 -7.03 -3.22 -14.67
C VAL A 132 -5.64 -3.78 -14.98
N ALA A 133 -4.71 -3.65 -14.04
CA ALA A 133 -3.36 -4.22 -14.13
C ALA A 133 -3.31 -5.65 -13.59
N VAL A 134 -3.91 -5.89 -12.43
CA VAL A 134 -4.07 -7.23 -11.83
C VAL A 134 -5.55 -7.47 -11.59
N PRO A 135 -6.15 -8.48 -12.23
CA PRO A 135 -7.59 -8.73 -12.08
C PRO A 135 -7.93 -9.26 -10.69
N PRO A 136 -9.18 -9.04 -10.20
CA PRO A 136 -9.68 -9.62 -8.96
C PRO A 136 -9.98 -11.12 -9.11
N GLY A 137 -10.31 -11.78 -7.99
CA GLY A 137 -10.82 -13.15 -7.97
C GLY A 137 -9.76 -14.21 -7.69
N ASP A 138 -8.51 -13.85 -7.47
CA ASP A 138 -7.46 -14.83 -7.10
C ASP A 138 -7.42 -15.00 -5.57
N LYS A 139 -7.68 -16.22 -5.09
CA LYS A 139 -7.67 -16.57 -3.66
C LYS A 139 -6.33 -16.36 -2.96
N ARG A 140 -5.25 -16.21 -3.72
CA ARG A 140 -3.92 -15.89 -3.18
C ARG A 140 -3.77 -14.42 -2.83
N MET A 141 -4.66 -13.56 -3.36
CA MET A 141 -4.62 -12.11 -3.20
C MET A 141 -6.05 -11.52 -3.19
N PRO A 142 -6.89 -11.87 -2.21
CA PRO A 142 -8.25 -11.33 -2.10
C PRO A 142 -8.30 -9.85 -1.69
N GLY A 143 -7.27 -9.36 -0.99
CA GLY A 143 -7.19 -7.99 -0.48
C GLY A 143 -5.78 -7.40 -0.63
N PRO A 144 -5.33 -7.04 -1.87
CA PRO A 144 -4.02 -6.43 -2.07
C PRO A 144 -3.97 -5.05 -1.40
N ASN A 145 -3.02 -4.86 -0.49
CA ASN A 145 -2.79 -3.61 0.20
C ASN A 145 -1.54 -2.94 -0.36
N GLY A 146 -0.37 -3.12 0.25
CA GLY A 146 0.87 -2.54 -0.24
C GLY A 146 1.28 -3.02 -1.62
N VAL A 147 1.84 -2.12 -2.44
CA VAL A 147 2.35 -2.45 -3.77
C VAL A 147 3.66 -1.75 -4.06
N THR A 148 4.64 -2.45 -4.63
CA THR A 148 5.83 -1.84 -5.19
C THR A 148 6.16 -2.41 -6.56
N VAL A 149 6.84 -1.62 -7.39
CA VAL A 149 7.25 -2.02 -8.74
C VAL A 149 8.73 -2.37 -8.76
N ILE A 150 9.06 -3.57 -9.20
CA ILE A 150 10.45 -4.01 -9.42
C ILE A 150 10.69 -4.35 -10.88
N GLY A 151 11.95 -4.53 -11.24
CA GLY A 151 12.36 -4.84 -12.60
C GLY A 151 12.70 -3.60 -13.43
N LYS A 152 12.72 -3.76 -14.75
CA LYS A 152 13.03 -2.71 -15.72
C LYS A 152 11.75 -2.13 -16.30
N LYS A 153 11.86 -0.97 -16.97
CA LYS A 153 10.76 -0.24 -17.61
C LYS A 153 9.90 -1.09 -18.56
N ASP A 154 10.54 -1.96 -19.33
CA ASP A 154 9.92 -2.84 -20.32
C ASP A 154 9.51 -4.21 -19.75
N LYS A 155 9.91 -4.50 -18.51
CA LYS A 155 9.62 -5.75 -17.81
C LYS A 155 9.39 -5.51 -16.32
N GLU A 156 8.26 -4.90 -16.02
CA GLU A 156 7.84 -4.61 -14.65
C GLU A 156 7.29 -5.88 -13.98
N THR A 157 7.55 -5.98 -12.69
CA THR A 157 6.91 -6.96 -11.81
C THR A 157 6.30 -6.19 -10.65
N LEU A 158 5.02 -6.37 -10.38
CA LEU A 158 4.37 -5.85 -9.18
C LEU A 158 4.62 -6.83 -8.05
N LEU A 159 5.14 -6.34 -6.93
CA LEU A 159 5.13 -7.04 -5.65
C LEU A 159 4.01 -6.45 -4.81
N MET A 160 3.15 -7.30 -4.26
CA MET A 160 2.00 -6.87 -3.46
C MET A 160 1.94 -7.66 -2.17
N GLY A 161 1.56 -7.00 -1.09
CA GLY A 161 1.18 -7.62 0.18
C GLY A 161 -0.33 -7.82 0.23
N ASP A 162 -0.77 -9.02 0.52
CA ASP A 162 -2.19 -9.27 0.74
C ASP A 162 -2.52 -9.15 2.23
N PHE A 163 -3.39 -8.22 2.54
CA PHE A 163 -3.76 -7.89 3.91
C PHE A 163 -4.41 -9.06 4.66
N PHE A 164 -5.28 -9.80 3.98
CA PHE A 164 -6.04 -10.87 4.61
C PHE A 164 -5.25 -12.18 4.73
N THR A 165 -4.68 -12.67 3.64
CA THR A 165 -3.95 -13.95 3.65
C THR A 165 -2.54 -13.84 4.23
N GLY A 166 -1.94 -12.66 4.19
CA GLY A 166 -0.54 -12.45 4.53
C GLY A 166 0.43 -13.03 3.50
N ASN A 167 -0.04 -13.25 2.28
CA ASN A 167 0.81 -13.62 1.16
C ASN A 167 1.52 -12.39 0.61
N ILE A 168 2.79 -12.55 0.29
CA ILE A 168 3.50 -11.63 -0.60
C ILE A 168 3.47 -12.25 -1.97
N VAL A 169 2.89 -11.55 -2.93
CA VAL A 169 2.69 -12.05 -4.28
C VAL A 169 3.45 -11.20 -5.30
N ALA A 170 3.89 -11.84 -6.36
CA ALA A 170 4.46 -11.18 -7.52
C ALA A 170 3.58 -11.40 -8.74
N TYR A 171 3.34 -10.33 -9.50
CA TYR A 171 2.60 -10.38 -10.75
C TYR A 171 3.47 -9.87 -11.90
N ALA A 172 3.71 -10.73 -12.88
CA ALA A 172 4.43 -10.41 -14.11
C ALA A 172 3.92 -11.33 -15.23
N ASP A 173 3.95 -10.85 -16.45
CA ASP A 173 3.54 -11.61 -17.66
C ASP A 173 2.14 -12.23 -17.49
N LYS A 174 1.20 -11.49 -16.89
CA LYS A 174 -0.18 -11.93 -16.56
C LYS A 174 -0.25 -13.15 -15.63
N LYS A 175 0.80 -13.44 -14.88
CA LYS A 175 0.86 -14.57 -13.95
C LYS A 175 1.11 -14.08 -12.53
N LEU A 176 0.28 -14.52 -11.59
CA LEU A 176 0.44 -14.29 -10.17
C LEU A 176 1.13 -15.49 -9.52
N ARG A 177 2.13 -15.23 -8.68
CA ARG A 177 2.84 -16.26 -7.90
C ARG A 177 3.04 -15.79 -6.47
N VAL A 178 2.92 -16.69 -5.52
CA VAL A 178 3.25 -16.43 -4.11
C VAL A 178 4.77 -16.46 -3.95
N VAL A 179 5.33 -15.43 -3.35
CA VAL A 179 6.76 -15.25 -3.07
C VAL A 179 7.09 -15.62 -1.63
N ALA A 180 6.25 -15.18 -0.69
CA ALA A 180 6.38 -15.44 0.74
C ALA A 180 4.97 -15.54 1.37
N LYS A 181 4.88 -16.06 2.61
CA LYS A 181 3.62 -16.24 3.35
C LYS A 181 3.81 -15.89 4.82
N GLY A 182 2.70 -15.76 5.55
CA GLY A 182 2.69 -15.64 7.01
C GLY A 182 2.80 -14.21 7.52
N MET A 183 2.67 -13.21 6.65
CA MET A 183 2.77 -11.79 7.00
C MET A 183 1.37 -11.15 7.00
N ARG A 184 0.46 -11.69 7.84
CA ARG A 184 -0.93 -11.22 7.90
C ARG A 184 -1.05 -9.77 8.31
N GLY A 185 -2.05 -9.11 7.75
CA GLY A 185 -2.21 -7.67 7.91
C GLY A 185 -1.14 -6.87 7.15
N ALA A 186 -0.53 -7.49 6.10
CA ALA A 186 0.49 -6.83 5.28
C ALA A 186 -0.04 -5.49 4.78
N ASP A 187 0.69 -4.42 5.10
CA ASP A 187 0.36 -3.05 4.71
C ASP A 187 1.33 -2.56 3.65
N ALA A 188 2.54 -2.17 3.99
CA ALA A 188 3.55 -1.83 3.00
C ALA A 188 4.31 -3.05 2.46
N VAL A 189 4.76 -2.95 1.22
CA VAL A 189 5.72 -3.87 0.60
C VAL A 189 6.75 -3.10 -0.19
N GLU A 190 8.03 -3.22 0.18
CA GLU A 190 9.13 -2.61 -0.54
C GLU A 190 10.27 -3.59 -0.77
N SER A 191 11.13 -3.33 -1.76
CA SER A 191 12.23 -4.24 -2.09
C SER A 191 13.56 -3.52 -2.31
N MET A 192 14.62 -4.06 -1.69
CA MET A 192 15.99 -3.63 -1.92
C MET A 192 16.92 -4.85 -2.02
N GLY A 193 17.67 -4.97 -3.10
CA GLY A 193 18.53 -6.13 -3.34
C GLY A 193 17.74 -7.45 -3.37
N SER A 194 18.12 -8.42 -2.55
CA SER A 194 17.39 -9.67 -2.40
C SER A 194 16.26 -9.62 -1.38
N LYS A 195 16.20 -8.56 -0.58
CA LYS A 195 15.24 -8.44 0.52
C LYS A 195 13.93 -7.80 0.07
N ILE A 196 12.83 -8.30 0.62
CA ILE A 196 11.50 -7.70 0.58
C ILE A 196 11.16 -7.33 2.02
N TYR A 197 10.81 -6.07 2.26
CA TYR A 197 10.37 -5.56 3.55
C TYR A 197 8.86 -5.45 3.55
N VAL A 198 8.24 -5.83 4.65
CA VAL A 198 6.78 -5.87 4.79
C VAL A 198 6.42 -5.37 6.18
N SER A 199 5.49 -4.43 6.28
CA SER A 199 4.85 -4.05 7.53
C SER A 199 3.52 -4.78 7.71
N SER A 200 3.04 -4.82 8.94
CA SER A 200 1.71 -5.34 9.27
C SER A 200 0.95 -4.38 10.17
N TRP A 201 -0.12 -3.85 9.63
CA TRP A 201 -1.02 -2.98 10.36
C TRP A 201 -1.69 -3.71 11.54
N SER A 202 -2.15 -4.95 11.33
CA SER A 202 -2.90 -5.70 12.34
C SER A 202 -2.04 -6.31 13.44
N GLN A 203 -0.73 -6.52 13.20
CA GLN A 203 0.18 -7.17 14.14
C GLN A 203 1.24 -6.24 14.73
N GLY A 204 1.36 -5.00 14.24
CA GLY A 204 2.42 -4.08 14.66
C GLY A 204 3.83 -4.60 14.34
N LYS A 205 3.99 -5.39 13.28
CA LYS A 205 5.26 -6.05 12.93
C LYS A 205 5.85 -5.53 11.64
N VAL A 206 7.17 -5.68 11.54
CA VAL A 206 7.93 -5.48 10.31
C VAL A 206 8.83 -6.67 10.07
N TRP A 207 8.82 -7.18 8.84
CA TRP A 207 9.65 -8.30 8.41
C TRP A 207 10.57 -7.94 7.24
N ALA A 208 11.69 -8.66 7.18
CA ALA A 208 12.49 -8.79 5.98
C ALA A 208 12.43 -10.25 5.49
N TYR A 209 12.02 -10.45 4.23
CA TYR A 209 12.12 -11.73 3.55
C TYR A 209 13.25 -11.71 2.55
N ASP A 210 14.21 -12.62 2.67
CA ASP A 210 15.31 -12.76 1.71
C ASP A 210 14.93 -13.77 0.61
N ARG A 211 14.85 -13.29 -0.63
CA ARG A 211 14.49 -14.11 -1.81
C ARG A 211 15.51 -15.16 -2.16
N LYS A 212 16.78 -14.98 -1.75
CA LYS A 212 17.87 -15.96 -2.01
C LYS A 212 17.82 -17.11 -1.02
N THR A 213 17.76 -16.79 0.27
CA THR A 213 17.78 -17.80 1.34
C THR A 213 16.41 -18.33 1.70
N LYS A 214 15.33 -17.68 1.25
CA LYS A 214 13.93 -17.97 1.58
C LYS A 214 13.61 -17.82 3.07
N LYS A 215 14.42 -17.06 3.80
CA LYS A 215 14.22 -16.81 5.23
C LYS A 215 13.48 -15.52 5.47
N THR A 216 12.59 -15.54 6.46
CA THR A 216 11.93 -14.36 7.02
C THR A 216 12.56 -14.02 8.35
N THR A 217 12.88 -12.76 8.56
CA THR A 217 13.39 -12.20 9.82
C THR A 217 12.43 -11.13 10.31
N VAL A 218 12.10 -11.13 11.59
CA VAL A 218 11.36 -10.04 12.24
C VAL A 218 12.36 -8.91 12.49
N LEU A 219 12.05 -7.71 12.04
CA LEU A 219 12.86 -6.50 12.26
C LEU A 219 12.31 -5.67 13.42
N ALA A 220 10.99 -5.66 13.61
CA ALA A 220 10.30 -5.04 14.73
C ALA A 220 8.99 -5.80 15.00
N ASP A 221 8.56 -5.89 16.28
CA ASP A 221 7.32 -6.55 16.69
C ASP A 221 6.61 -5.86 17.86
N ASP A 222 7.01 -4.62 18.15
CA ASP A 222 6.54 -3.80 19.26
C ASP A 222 5.80 -2.53 18.82
N LEU A 223 5.49 -2.40 17.52
CA LEU A 223 4.70 -1.29 17.00
C LEU A 223 3.20 -1.52 17.29
N THR A 224 2.45 -0.43 17.40
CA THR A 224 0.99 -0.53 17.59
C THR A 224 0.30 -0.91 16.28
N THR A 225 0.60 -0.18 15.21
CA THR A 225 0.10 -0.44 13.84
C THR A 225 1.13 0.02 12.83
N ALA A 226 1.99 -0.88 12.37
CA ALA A 226 2.95 -0.56 11.33
C ALA A 226 2.22 -0.41 9.99
N ALA A 227 1.94 0.84 9.58
CA ALA A 227 1.24 1.16 8.34
C ALA A 227 2.18 1.16 7.13
N ASP A 228 1.71 1.72 6.02
CA ASP A 228 2.51 1.89 4.81
C ASP A 228 3.78 2.72 5.10
N PHE A 229 4.92 2.28 4.60
CA PHE A 229 6.22 2.89 4.91
C PHE A 229 7.00 3.30 3.66
N TYR A 230 7.88 4.26 3.85
CA TYR A 230 8.88 4.64 2.85
C TYR A 230 10.21 3.91 3.09
N LEU A 231 10.78 3.33 2.03
CA LEU A 231 12.13 2.78 2.05
C LEU A 231 13.14 3.86 1.67
N ASP A 232 13.79 4.43 2.67
CA ASP A 232 14.92 5.34 2.47
C ASP A 232 16.18 4.56 2.11
N ARG A 233 16.47 4.50 0.82
CA ARG A 233 17.60 3.76 0.28
C ARG A 233 18.94 4.42 0.58
N LYS A 234 18.95 5.73 0.80
CA LYS A 234 20.16 6.51 1.07
C LYS A 234 20.62 6.28 2.51
N GLU A 235 19.71 6.44 3.46
CA GLU A 235 19.99 6.27 4.88
C GLU A 235 19.85 4.79 5.33
N LYS A 236 19.46 3.88 4.42
CA LYS A 236 19.22 2.45 4.70
C LYS A 236 18.29 2.26 5.89
N GLN A 237 17.10 2.81 5.81
CA GLN A 237 16.09 2.70 6.85
C GLN A 237 14.67 2.63 6.27
N LEU A 238 13.75 2.12 7.05
CA LEU A 238 12.33 2.22 6.81
C LEU A 238 11.78 3.37 7.64
N VAL A 239 11.00 4.24 7.01
CA VAL A 239 10.29 5.33 7.68
C VAL A 239 8.83 4.91 7.81
N ILE A 240 8.43 4.51 9.01
CA ILE A 240 7.19 3.77 9.27
C ILE A 240 6.24 4.63 10.10
N PRO A 241 5.06 4.98 9.58
CA PRO A 241 3.99 5.51 10.42
C PRO A 241 3.46 4.40 11.35
N ASP A 242 3.67 4.53 12.65
CA ASP A 242 2.93 3.77 13.66
C ASP A 242 1.63 4.52 13.92
N MET A 243 0.62 4.21 13.11
CA MET A 243 -0.55 5.04 12.88
C MET A 243 -1.35 5.29 14.16
N LEU A 244 -1.68 4.26 14.93
CA LEU A 244 -2.46 4.41 16.17
C LEU A 244 -1.62 4.94 17.33
N ALA A 245 -0.30 4.77 17.29
CA ALA A 245 0.59 5.38 18.27
C ALA A 245 0.87 6.87 17.96
N GLY A 246 0.46 7.36 16.77
CA GLY A 246 0.64 8.75 16.35
C GLY A 246 2.10 9.16 16.19
N LYS A 247 3.00 8.25 15.84
CA LYS A 247 4.44 8.50 15.71
C LYS A 247 5.00 7.97 14.39
N ILE A 248 6.14 8.50 13.99
CA ILE A 248 6.96 7.97 12.89
C ILE A 248 8.15 7.25 13.50
N VAL A 249 8.39 6.02 13.04
CA VAL A 249 9.53 5.20 13.47
C VAL A 249 10.54 5.10 12.33
N PHE A 250 11.81 5.38 12.62
CA PHE A 250 12.94 5.20 11.71
C PHE A 250 13.62 3.89 12.08
N LEU A 251 13.42 2.85 11.27
CA LEU A 251 13.95 1.52 11.50
C LEU A 251 15.15 1.25 10.58
N PRO A 252 16.39 1.20 11.11
CA PRO A 252 17.55 0.87 10.30
C PRO A 252 17.46 -0.52 9.67
N ILE A 253 17.97 -0.66 8.44
CA ILE A 253 18.06 -1.94 7.72
C ILE A 253 19.49 -2.16 7.21
N GLU A 254 19.87 -3.44 7.06
CA GLU A 254 21.16 -3.85 6.53
C GLU A 254 21.17 -3.94 4.99
#